data_87c15688fe2c022c4f4912f15682774f
#
_entry.id   87c15688fe2c022c4f4912f15682774f
#
_cell.length_a   1.000
_cell.length_b   1.000
_cell.length_c   1.000
_cell.angle_alpha   90.00
_cell.angle_beta   90.00
_cell.angle_gamma   90.00
#
_symmetry.space_group_name_H-M   'P 1'
#
loop_
_entity.id
_entity.type
_entity.pdbx_description
1 polymer ?
#
loop_
_entity_poly.entity_id
_entity_poly.type
_entity_poly.pdbx_seq_one_letter_code
_entity_poly.pdbx_strand_id
1 'polypeptide(L)'
;VVPLLFTSGAIAVNKLRSSKLLLKTSIWTAVIIVLSSLMLTIIGLLSIIIVKLPRIPITVDQVTDAYSLEIPNLIRSLFPSSAFGAILEGSFLLVPFLFAFLVGWESCTESNAFRPVVALLDSLSKLFYGISTFFTEFLSIGMIAVMVDWTIRFRSVWASGIYTPMILMFIVDFIIVAGLIYPAILYYLCHDPHPYRVLFASLTSMFVAFLGGDINLTLPLNIRHGKESLGIRRRISGYTYPLYSIFARGGSALVVVISFIVVWRSYSSLAITVKDVAWIFASAFGLSFLLGGLPSGGAFVLLAILGTSYSKGFEQSFLLLK
;
A
#
# COMPACT_ATOMS: atom_id res chain seq x y z
N VAL A 1 4.43 -2.25 -15.26
CA VAL A 1 3.22 -2.12 -14.43
C VAL A 1 2.23 -1.14 -15.03
N VAL A 2 2.66 0.11 -15.32
CA VAL A 2 1.76 1.19 -15.83
C VAL A 2 1.00 0.82 -17.11
N PRO A 3 1.64 0.29 -18.19
CA PRO A 3 0.91 -0.09 -19.39
C PRO A 3 -0.13 -1.20 -19.14
N LEU A 4 0.19 -2.17 -18.27
CA LEU A 4 -0.74 -3.22 -17.88
C LEU A 4 -1.94 -2.64 -17.12
N LEU A 5 -1.68 -1.75 -16.15
CA LEU A 5 -2.72 -1.07 -15.38
C LEU A 5 -3.63 -0.26 -16.28
N PHE A 6 -3.07 0.54 -17.19
CA PHE A 6 -3.83 1.38 -18.10
C PHE A 6 -4.75 0.53 -19.00
N THR A 7 -4.19 -0.44 -19.70
CA THR A 7 -4.95 -1.25 -20.67
C THR A 7 -5.96 -2.17 -19.97
N SER A 8 -5.58 -2.82 -18.89
CA SER A 8 -6.49 -3.71 -18.13
C SER A 8 -7.58 -2.91 -17.40
N GLY A 9 -7.25 -1.74 -16.86
CA GLY A 9 -8.17 -0.82 -16.19
C GLY A 9 -9.22 -0.28 -17.14
N ALA A 10 -8.81 0.25 -18.30
CA ALA A 10 -9.74 0.77 -19.31
C ALA A 10 -10.75 -0.29 -19.77
N ILE A 11 -10.28 -1.51 -20.04
CA ILE A 11 -11.17 -2.62 -20.42
C ILE A 11 -12.10 -3.01 -19.28
N ALA A 12 -11.56 -3.05 -18.04
CA ALA A 12 -12.36 -3.41 -16.88
C ALA A 12 -13.49 -2.41 -16.65
N VAL A 13 -13.21 -1.10 -16.74
CA VAL A 13 -14.21 -0.02 -16.65
C VAL A 13 -15.25 -0.14 -17.74
N ASN A 14 -14.84 -0.32 -19.00
CA ASN A 14 -15.76 -0.50 -20.13
C ASN A 14 -16.70 -1.69 -19.88
N LYS A 15 -16.17 -2.88 -19.51
CA LYS A 15 -16.97 -4.09 -19.27
C LYS A 15 -17.86 -3.98 -18.01
N LEU A 16 -17.41 -3.28 -16.97
CA LEU A 16 -18.22 -3.07 -15.76
C LEU A 16 -19.35 -2.06 -16.01
N ARG A 17 -19.08 -1.00 -16.79
CA ARG A 17 -20.11 -0.02 -17.15
C ARG A 17 -21.16 -0.65 -18.06
N SER A 18 -20.76 -1.37 -19.10
CA SER A 18 -21.67 -2.07 -20.01
C SER A 18 -22.58 -3.09 -19.29
N SER A 19 -22.06 -3.74 -18.24
CA SER A 19 -22.85 -4.66 -17.39
C SER A 19 -23.59 -4.00 -16.24
N LYS A 20 -23.59 -2.65 -16.16
CA LYS A 20 -24.21 -1.84 -15.07
C LYS A 20 -23.71 -2.19 -13.65
N LEU A 21 -22.55 -2.82 -13.54
CA LEU A 21 -21.96 -3.24 -12.28
C LEU A 21 -20.90 -2.26 -11.75
N LEU A 22 -20.50 -1.26 -12.54
CA LEU A 22 -19.41 -0.35 -12.20
C LEU A 22 -19.65 0.35 -10.85
N LEU A 23 -20.81 0.99 -10.68
CA LEU A 23 -21.14 1.72 -9.45
C LEU A 23 -21.13 0.79 -8.22
N LYS A 24 -21.76 -0.37 -8.34
CA LYS A 24 -21.78 -1.36 -7.25
C LYS A 24 -20.38 -1.81 -6.88
N THR A 25 -19.54 -2.14 -7.88
CA THR A 25 -18.15 -2.57 -7.64
C THR A 25 -17.34 -1.44 -7.02
N SER A 26 -17.48 -0.19 -7.50
CA SER A 26 -16.76 0.96 -6.95
C SER A 26 -17.11 1.22 -5.49
N ILE A 27 -18.39 1.23 -5.15
CA ILE A 27 -18.85 1.44 -3.76
C ILE A 27 -18.31 0.35 -2.84
N TRP A 28 -18.46 -0.92 -3.20
CA TRP A 28 -17.97 -2.03 -2.39
C TRP A 28 -16.44 -1.99 -2.24
N THR A 29 -15.70 -1.68 -3.31
CA THR A 29 -14.25 -1.53 -3.24
C THR A 29 -13.86 -0.40 -2.30
N ALA A 30 -14.49 0.77 -2.40
CA ALA A 30 -14.22 1.89 -1.51
C ALA A 30 -14.54 1.56 -0.04
N VAL A 31 -15.70 0.95 0.22
CA VAL A 31 -16.09 0.53 1.58
C VAL A 31 -15.07 -0.45 2.17
N ILE A 32 -14.65 -1.45 1.41
CA ILE A 32 -13.67 -2.44 1.90
C ILE A 32 -12.32 -1.78 2.16
N ILE A 33 -11.86 -0.87 1.29
CA ILE A 33 -10.61 -0.12 1.49
C ILE A 33 -10.67 0.69 2.79
N VAL A 34 -11.75 1.44 3.01
CA VAL A 34 -11.93 2.25 4.22
C VAL A 34 -12.00 1.38 5.47
N LEU A 35 -12.82 0.32 5.44
CA LEU A 35 -12.98 -0.58 6.59
C LEU A 35 -11.68 -1.33 6.92
N SER A 36 -10.96 -1.84 5.92
CA SER A 36 -9.69 -2.53 6.15
C SER A 36 -8.61 -1.60 6.69
N SER A 37 -8.53 -0.37 6.16
CA SER A 37 -7.59 0.63 6.66
C SER A 37 -7.92 1.07 8.09
N LEU A 38 -9.19 1.26 8.40
CA LEU A 38 -9.67 1.58 9.75
C LEU A 38 -9.33 0.44 10.73
N MET A 39 -9.62 -0.78 10.35
CA MET A 39 -9.35 -1.97 11.17
C MET A 39 -7.85 -2.10 11.48
N LEU A 40 -6.99 -1.95 10.48
CA LEU A 40 -5.54 -2.02 10.67
C LEU A 40 -5.00 -0.90 11.56
N THR A 41 -5.53 0.32 11.41
CA THR A 41 -5.17 1.44 12.28
C THR A 41 -5.59 1.20 13.74
N ILE A 42 -6.77 0.62 13.97
CA ILE A 42 -7.25 0.22 15.31
C ILE A 42 -6.35 -0.87 15.89
N ILE A 43 -5.99 -1.88 15.11
CA ILE A 43 -5.11 -2.96 15.56
C ILE A 43 -3.76 -2.39 16.00
N GLY A 44 -3.12 -1.54 15.17
CA GLY A 44 -1.86 -0.89 15.54
C GLY A 44 -1.97 -0.08 16.84
N LEU A 45 -3.09 0.62 17.05
CA LEU A 45 -3.32 1.35 18.28
C LEU A 45 -3.49 0.42 19.48
N LEU A 46 -4.29 -0.63 19.35
CA LEU A 46 -4.51 -1.60 20.43
C LEU A 46 -3.22 -2.33 20.78
N SER A 47 -2.45 -2.75 19.80
CA SER A 47 -1.17 -3.45 20.01
C SER A 47 -0.19 -2.63 20.84
N ILE A 48 -0.01 -1.34 20.52
CA ILE A 48 0.93 -0.48 21.26
C ILE A 48 0.41 -0.07 22.66
N ILE A 49 -0.90 -0.08 22.88
CA ILE A 49 -1.47 0.18 24.20
C ILE A 49 -1.30 -1.05 25.11
N ILE A 50 -1.55 -2.25 24.55
CA ILE A 50 -1.44 -3.53 25.29
C ILE A 50 0.02 -3.85 25.58
N VAL A 51 0.87 -3.79 24.54
CA VAL A 51 2.29 -4.10 24.64
C VAL A 51 3.07 -2.79 24.82
N LYS A 52 3.45 -2.49 26.05
CA LYS A 52 4.26 -1.31 26.37
C LYS A 52 5.70 -1.55 25.91
N LEU A 53 6.02 -1.12 24.69
CA LEU A 53 7.38 -1.21 24.16
C LEU A 53 8.37 -0.37 25.01
N PRO A 54 9.63 -0.82 25.16
CA PRO A 54 10.68 -0.07 25.82
C PRO A 54 10.98 1.24 25.05
N ARG A 55 11.48 2.24 25.76
CA ARG A 55 11.93 3.50 25.15
C ARG A 55 13.18 3.24 24.33
N ILE A 56 13.26 3.84 23.15
CA ILE A 56 14.45 3.79 22.31
C ILE A 56 15.44 4.82 22.85
N PRO A 57 16.66 4.42 23.23
CA PRO A 57 17.69 5.36 23.63
C PRO A 57 18.10 6.22 22.43
N ILE A 58 17.93 7.51 22.55
CA ILE A 58 18.22 8.47 21.49
C ILE A 58 19.58 9.07 21.76
N THR A 59 20.56 8.76 20.90
CA THR A 59 21.85 9.43 20.87
C THR A 59 21.77 10.58 19.88
N VAL A 60 21.87 11.81 20.38
CA VAL A 60 21.73 13.05 19.59
C VAL A 60 22.93 13.32 18.66
N ASP A 61 23.94 12.46 18.68
CA ASP A 61 25.25 12.75 18.08
C ASP A 61 25.34 12.59 16.54
N GLN A 62 24.24 12.21 15.87
CA GLN A 62 24.23 12.07 14.40
C GLN A 62 23.03 12.76 13.74
N VAL A 63 22.91 14.06 13.97
CA VAL A 63 22.04 14.89 13.15
C VAL A 63 22.83 15.32 11.91
N THR A 64 23.00 14.42 10.97
CA THR A 64 23.38 14.77 9.61
C THR A 64 22.13 15.32 8.91
N ASP A 65 22.25 16.56 8.43
CA ASP A 65 21.33 17.31 7.55
C ASP A 65 19.87 16.83 7.56
N ALA A 66 19.06 17.56 8.32
CA ALA A 66 17.62 17.37 8.31
C ALA A 66 17.10 17.54 6.87
N TYR A 67 16.73 16.44 6.24
CA TYR A 67 15.93 16.47 5.02
C TYR A 67 14.60 17.16 5.37
N SER A 68 14.48 18.42 5.02
CA SER A 68 13.22 19.15 5.12
C SER A 68 12.27 18.53 4.09
N LEU A 69 11.42 17.61 4.54
CA LEU A 69 10.33 17.10 3.72
C LEU A 69 9.37 18.27 3.48
N GLU A 70 9.52 18.94 2.35
CA GLU A 70 8.59 19.97 1.92
C GLU A 70 7.28 19.30 1.51
N ILE A 71 6.35 19.18 2.46
CA ILE A 71 5.00 18.62 2.27
C ILE A 71 4.31 19.18 1.01
N PRO A 72 4.41 20.52 0.70
CA PRO A 72 3.85 21.05 -0.53
C PRO A 72 4.42 20.41 -1.81
N ASN A 73 5.72 20.08 -1.82
CA ASN A 73 6.35 19.43 -2.97
C ASN A 73 5.93 17.98 -3.11
N LEU A 74 5.71 17.26 -1.99
CA LEU A 74 5.13 15.93 -2.01
C LEU A 74 3.69 15.94 -2.56
N ILE A 75 2.86 16.89 -2.13
CA ILE A 75 1.49 17.01 -2.66
C ILE A 75 1.51 17.38 -4.14
N ARG A 76 2.42 18.27 -4.57
CA ARG A 76 2.58 18.60 -5.99
C ARG A 76 3.05 17.43 -6.82
N SER A 77 3.90 16.55 -6.28
CA SER A 77 4.36 15.35 -6.99
C SER A 77 3.26 14.31 -7.20
N LEU A 78 2.18 14.34 -6.38
CA LEU A 78 0.98 13.53 -6.60
C LEU A 78 0.21 13.94 -7.85
N PHE A 79 0.35 15.20 -8.28
CA PHE A 79 -0.29 15.75 -9.47
C PHE A 79 0.79 16.18 -10.47
N PRO A 80 1.26 15.27 -11.34
CA PRO A 80 2.30 15.60 -12.32
C PRO A 80 1.81 16.69 -13.28
N SER A 81 2.73 17.51 -13.72
CA SER A 81 2.46 18.66 -14.62
C SER A 81 1.92 18.24 -15.99
N SER A 82 2.13 16.99 -16.40
CA SER A 82 1.57 16.44 -17.61
C SER A 82 1.12 14.98 -17.41
N ALA A 83 0.00 14.63 -18.05
CA ALA A 83 -0.55 13.30 -18.04
C ALA A 83 0.37 12.26 -18.68
N PHE A 84 1.05 12.64 -19.76
CA PHE A 84 2.04 11.79 -20.42
C PHE A 84 3.31 11.63 -19.59
N GLY A 85 3.75 12.67 -18.89
CA GLY A 85 4.86 12.58 -17.93
C GLY A 85 4.58 11.55 -16.84
N ALA A 86 3.38 11.55 -16.28
CA ALA A 86 2.97 10.56 -15.26
C ALA A 86 3.00 9.11 -15.74
N ILE A 87 2.68 8.88 -17.01
CA ILE A 87 2.73 7.56 -17.63
C ILE A 87 4.18 7.12 -17.86
N LEU A 88 5.06 8.06 -18.21
CA LEU A 88 6.48 7.80 -18.48
C LEU A 88 7.29 7.61 -17.19
N GLU A 89 7.08 8.46 -16.19
CA GLU A 89 7.78 8.40 -14.91
C GLU A 89 7.37 7.19 -14.06
N GLY A 90 6.16 6.68 -14.25
CA GLY A 90 5.69 5.41 -13.68
C GLY A 90 5.61 5.36 -12.15
N SER A 91 5.96 6.45 -11.45
CA SER A 91 6.02 6.48 -10.00
C SER A 91 4.64 6.49 -9.34
N PHE A 92 3.66 7.11 -9.99
CA PHE A 92 2.32 7.33 -9.44
C PHE A 92 1.25 6.61 -10.26
N LEU A 93 0.66 5.56 -9.70
CA LEU A 93 -0.36 4.76 -10.39
C LEU A 93 -1.73 5.46 -10.50
N LEU A 94 -1.99 6.46 -9.65
CA LEU A 94 -3.27 7.16 -9.63
C LEU A 94 -3.62 7.82 -10.97
N VAL A 95 -2.68 8.55 -11.55
CA VAL A 95 -2.90 9.29 -12.80
C VAL A 95 -3.14 8.36 -13.99
N PRO A 96 -2.30 7.36 -14.27
CA PRO A 96 -2.58 6.35 -15.29
C PRO A 96 -3.92 5.63 -15.09
N PHE A 97 -4.31 5.38 -13.83
CA PHE A 97 -5.60 4.76 -13.51
C PHE A 97 -6.78 5.68 -13.83
N LEU A 98 -6.70 6.98 -13.52
CA LEU A 98 -7.72 7.96 -13.87
C LEU A 98 -7.90 8.07 -15.40
N PHE A 99 -6.79 8.09 -16.15
CA PHE A 99 -6.85 8.05 -17.61
C PHE A 99 -7.48 6.76 -18.12
N ALA A 100 -7.09 5.61 -17.58
CA ALA A 100 -7.71 4.33 -17.91
C ALA A 100 -9.23 4.36 -17.64
N PHE A 101 -9.63 4.96 -16.52
CA PHE A 101 -11.04 5.14 -16.17
C PHE A 101 -11.78 5.99 -17.21
N LEU A 102 -11.24 7.15 -17.60
CA LEU A 102 -11.84 8.04 -18.59
C LEU A 102 -11.96 7.36 -19.96
N VAL A 103 -10.89 6.73 -20.44
CA VAL A 103 -10.90 5.99 -21.72
C VAL A 103 -11.91 4.85 -21.69
N GLY A 104 -11.96 4.07 -20.61
CA GLY A 104 -12.93 2.98 -20.46
C GLY A 104 -14.37 3.48 -20.35
N TRP A 105 -14.57 4.64 -19.73
CA TRP A 105 -15.86 5.28 -19.59
C TRP A 105 -16.38 5.75 -20.97
N GLU A 106 -15.60 6.53 -21.70
CA GLU A 106 -16.00 7.05 -23.02
C GLU A 106 -16.17 5.94 -24.06
N SER A 107 -15.31 4.95 -24.06
CA SER A 107 -15.41 3.81 -24.97
C SER A 107 -16.71 3.01 -24.84
N CYS A 108 -17.46 3.18 -23.76
CA CYS A 108 -18.77 2.56 -23.57
C CYS A 108 -19.92 3.41 -24.12
N THR A 109 -19.72 4.73 -24.30
CA THR A 109 -20.77 5.67 -24.72
C THR A 109 -21.14 5.46 -26.19
N GLU A 110 -20.14 5.33 -27.07
CA GLU A 110 -20.34 5.04 -28.51
C GLU A 110 -19.70 3.69 -28.87
N SER A 111 -20.33 2.61 -28.46
CA SER A 111 -19.77 1.26 -28.55
C SER A 111 -19.38 0.82 -29.98
N ASN A 112 -20.06 1.30 -31.00
CA ASN A 112 -19.76 0.95 -32.39
C ASN A 112 -18.55 1.70 -32.93
N ALA A 113 -18.41 2.99 -32.65
CA ALA A 113 -17.29 3.80 -33.09
C ALA A 113 -15.97 3.38 -32.41
N PHE A 114 -16.03 3.07 -31.11
CA PHE A 114 -14.84 2.73 -30.33
C PHE A 114 -14.51 1.23 -30.28
N ARG A 115 -15.25 0.38 -31.01
CA ARG A 115 -15.00 -1.07 -31.09
C ARG A 115 -13.55 -1.44 -31.44
N PRO A 116 -12.90 -0.79 -32.44
CA PRO A 116 -11.50 -1.05 -32.77
C PRO A 116 -10.55 -0.70 -31.63
N VAL A 117 -10.81 0.41 -30.92
CA VAL A 117 -9.98 0.86 -29.79
C VAL A 117 -10.08 -0.13 -28.63
N VAL A 118 -11.26 -0.61 -28.30
CA VAL A 118 -11.47 -1.61 -27.24
C VAL A 118 -10.79 -2.94 -27.61
N ALA A 119 -10.84 -3.36 -28.87
CA ALA A 119 -10.16 -4.55 -29.35
C ALA A 119 -8.64 -4.41 -29.28
N LEU A 120 -8.10 -3.24 -29.64
CA LEU A 120 -6.68 -2.91 -29.49
C LEU A 120 -6.24 -2.97 -28.05
N LEU A 121 -6.97 -2.31 -27.14
CA LEU A 121 -6.70 -2.33 -25.70
C LEU A 121 -6.74 -3.76 -25.13
N ASP A 122 -7.68 -4.61 -25.56
CA ASP A 122 -7.76 -6.01 -25.11
C ASP A 122 -6.52 -6.81 -25.56
N SER A 123 -6.08 -6.59 -26.81
CA SER A 123 -4.88 -7.23 -27.35
C SER A 123 -3.61 -6.75 -26.62
N LEU A 124 -3.46 -5.45 -26.45
CA LEU A 124 -2.34 -4.86 -25.68
C LEU A 124 -2.33 -5.34 -24.21
N SER A 125 -3.49 -5.41 -23.59
CA SER A 125 -3.58 -5.89 -22.22
C SER A 125 -3.16 -7.36 -22.07
N LYS A 126 -3.45 -8.22 -23.07
CA LYS A 126 -2.95 -9.61 -23.10
C LYS A 126 -1.44 -9.66 -23.29
N LEU A 127 -0.92 -8.82 -24.19
CA LEU A 127 0.51 -8.70 -24.44
C LEU A 127 1.26 -8.23 -23.19
N PHE A 128 0.82 -7.15 -22.56
CA PHE A 128 1.45 -6.65 -21.33
C PHE A 128 1.30 -7.62 -20.15
N TYR A 129 0.21 -8.39 -20.10
CA TYR A 129 0.08 -9.45 -19.12
C TYR A 129 1.12 -10.55 -19.33
N GLY A 130 1.36 -10.99 -20.58
CA GLY A 130 2.40 -11.95 -20.93
C GLY A 130 3.81 -11.45 -20.57
N ILE A 131 4.11 -10.20 -20.93
CA ILE A 131 5.38 -9.54 -20.58
C ILE A 131 5.55 -9.48 -19.04
N SER A 132 4.51 -9.09 -18.32
CA SER A 132 4.55 -9.01 -16.86
C SER A 132 4.76 -10.39 -16.23
N THR A 133 4.15 -11.44 -16.78
CA THR A 133 4.34 -12.81 -16.31
C THR A 133 5.79 -13.25 -16.50
N PHE A 134 6.39 -12.96 -17.65
CA PHE A 134 7.81 -13.23 -17.89
C PHE A 134 8.71 -12.53 -16.86
N PHE A 135 8.52 -11.24 -16.62
CA PHE A 135 9.30 -10.53 -15.61
C PHE A 135 9.08 -11.05 -14.19
N THR A 136 7.88 -11.51 -13.84
CA THR A 136 7.61 -12.08 -12.50
C THR A 136 8.34 -13.41 -12.27
N GLU A 137 8.66 -14.17 -13.30
CA GLU A 137 9.48 -15.37 -13.18
C GLU A 137 10.94 -15.03 -12.82
N PHE A 138 11.49 -13.98 -13.42
CA PHE A 138 12.84 -13.47 -13.08
C PHE A 138 12.87 -12.74 -11.73
N LEU A 139 11.75 -12.24 -11.25
CA LEU A 139 11.65 -11.51 -9.98
C LEU A 139 12.15 -12.37 -8.80
N SER A 140 11.97 -13.69 -8.86
CA SER A 140 12.44 -14.63 -7.83
C SER A 140 13.96 -14.55 -7.64
N ILE A 141 14.71 -14.45 -8.73
CA ILE A 141 16.17 -14.32 -8.68
C ILE A 141 16.55 -12.95 -8.13
N GLY A 142 15.87 -11.89 -8.58
CA GLY A 142 16.08 -10.54 -8.08
C GLY A 142 15.82 -10.41 -6.58
N MET A 143 14.81 -11.12 -6.05
CA MET A 143 14.49 -11.14 -4.63
C MET A 143 15.61 -11.73 -3.78
N ILE A 144 16.37 -12.70 -4.27
CA ILE A 144 17.55 -13.23 -3.56
C ILE A 144 18.61 -12.13 -3.39
N ALA A 145 18.89 -11.37 -4.45
CA ALA A 145 19.82 -10.26 -4.39
C ALA A 145 19.38 -9.16 -3.41
N VAL A 146 18.09 -8.82 -3.43
CA VAL A 146 17.49 -7.85 -2.50
C VAL A 146 17.61 -8.34 -1.05
N MET A 147 17.35 -9.63 -0.78
CA MET A 147 17.49 -10.22 0.56
C MET A 147 18.94 -10.11 1.07
N VAL A 148 19.91 -10.36 0.22
CA VAL A 148 21.33 -10.22 0.58
C VAL A 148 21.67 -8.77 0.94
N ASP A 149 21.26 -7.80 0.11
CA ASP A 149 21.45 -6.37 0.38
C ASP A 149 20.79 -5.95 1.71
N TRP A 150 19.56 -6.35 1.96
CA TRP A 150 18.87 -6.11 3.22
C TRP A 150 19.60 -6.71 4.42
N THR A 151 20.08 -7.95 4.31
CA THR A 151 20.80 -8.61 5.40
C THR A 151 22.06 -7.84 5.76
N ILE A 152 22.79 -7.33 4.76
CA ILE A 152 24.00 -6.54 4.99
C ILE A 152 23.65 -5.19 5.65
N ARG A 153 22.67 -4.48 5.13
CA ARG A 153 22.28 -3.15 5.64
C ARG A 153 21.70 -3.22 7.05
N PHE A 154 20.85 -4.21 7.33
CA PHE A 154 20.22 -4.36 8.65
C PHE A 154 21.08 -5.07 9.68
N ARG A 155 22.28 -5.55 9.33
CA ARG A 155 23.16 -6.24 10.25
C ARG A 155 23.46 -5.44 11.52
N SER A 156 23.73 -4.14 11.40
CA SER A 156 24.00 -3.25 12.53
C SER A 156 22.76 -3.01 13.39
N VAL A 157 21.60 -2.89 12.77
CA VAL A 157 20.29 -2.70 13.43
C VAL A 157 19.94 -3.94 14.27
N TRP A 158 20.12 -5.13 13.69
CA TRP A 158 19.90 -6.41 14.40
C TRP A 158 20.91 -6.59 15.55
N ALA A 159 22.17 -6.26 15.32
CA ALA A 159 23.21 -6.40 16.33
C ALA A 159 22.99 -5.47 17.53
N SER A 160 22.39 -4.30 17.34
CA SER A 160 22.09 -3.36 18.43
C SER A 160 20.98 -3.86 19.37
N GLY A 161 20.08 -4.71 18.90
CA GLY A 161 18.94 -5.24 19.65
C GLY A 161 17.88 -4.20 20.06
N ILE A 162 18.11 -2.91 19.79
CA ILE A 162 17.26 -1.80 20.25
C ILE A 162 15.86 -1.87 19.61
N TYR A 163 15.78 -2.22 18.33
CA TYR A 163 14.54 -2.28 17.58
C TYR A 163 13.85 -3.65 17.62
N THR A 164 14.49 -4.66 18.22
CA THR A 164 13.97 -6.03 18.27
C THR A 164 12.56 -6.13 18.83
N PRO A 165 12.19 -5.45 19.94
CA PRO A 165 10.83 -5.53 20.47
C PRO A 165 9.78 -4.95 19.49
N MET A 166 10.13 -3.87 18.77
CA MET A 166 9.24 -3.24 17.79
C MET A 166 9.04 -4.13 16.56
N ILE A 167 10.12 -4.73 16.05
CA ILE A 167 10.08 -5.66 14.92
C ILE A 167 9.23 -6.89 15.28
N LEU A 168 9.45 -7.44 16.48
CA LEU A 168 8.69 -8.59 16.95
C LEU A 168 7.20 -8.27 17.05
N MET A 169 6.84 -7.07 17.52
CA MET A 169 5.47 -6.61 17.56
C MET A 169 4.86 -6.52 16.16
N PHE A 170 5.57 -5.98 15.17
CA PHE A 170 5.08 -5.96 13.78
C PHE A 170 4.87 -7.36 13.20
N ILE A 171 5.76 -8.32 13.54
CA ILE A 171 5.61 -9.71 13.11
C ILE A 171 4.36 -10.34 13.75
N VAL A 172 4.14 -10.11 15.03
CA VAL A 172 2.96 -10.62 15.76
C VAL A 172 1.68 -10.01 15.16
N ASP A 173 1.64 -8.70 14.94
CA ASP A 173 0.50 -8.02 14.33
C ASP A 173 0.24 -8.56 12.92
N PHE A 174 1.28 -8.78 12.12
CA PHE A 174 1.14 -9.38 10.80
C PHE A 174 0.53 -10.79 10.87
N ILE A 175 1.00 -11.64 11.78
CA ILE A 175 0.47 -13.00 11.97
C ILE A 175 -0.99 -12.95 12.42
N ILE A 176 -1.34 -12.07 13.35
CA ILE A 176 -2.73 -11.90 13.83
C ILE A 176 -3.63 -11.43 12.68
N VAL A 177 -3.21 -10.42 11.94
CA VAL A 177 -4.00 -9.85 10.83
C VAL A 177 -4.15 -10.86 9.70
N ALA A 178 -3.05 -11.39 9.18
CA ALA A 178 -3.05 -12.28 8.03
C ALA A 178 -3.56 -13.69 8.37
N GLY A 179 -3.20 -14.24 9.55
CA GLY A 179 -3.51 -15.61 9.94
C GLY A 179 -4.86 -15.78 10.64
N LEU A 180 -5.36 -14.74 11.32
CA LEU A 180 -6.59 -14.84 12.09
C LEU A 180 -7.69 -13.91 11.56
N ILE A 181 -7.43 -12.61 11.44
CA ILE A 181 -8.48 -11.61 11.19
C ILE A 181 -9.01 -11.70 9.76
N TYR A 182 -8.13 -11.69 8.75
CA TYR A 182 -8.57 -11.80 7.35
C TYR A 182 -9.23 -13.14 7.03
N PRO A 183 -8.72 -14.31 7.46
CA PRO A 183 -9.43 -15.57 7.32
C PRO A 183 -10.78 -15.60 8.03
N ALA A 184 -10.88 -15.01 9.23
CA ALA A 184 -12.15 -14.90 9.93
C ALA A 184 -13.17 -14.03 9.17
N ILE A 185 -12.75 -12.89 8.63
CA ILE A 185 -13.60 -12.04 7.77
C ILE A 185 -14.08 -12.81 6.55
N LEU A 186 -13.19 -13.54 5.87
CA LEU A 186 -13.57 -14.34 4.69
C LEU A 186 -14.55 -15.44 5.06
N TYR A 187 -14.36 -16.10 6.19
CA TYR A 187 -15.24 -17.17 6.65
C TYR A 187 -16.63 -16.64 7.05
N TYR A 188 -16.70 -15.60 7.90
CA TYR A 188 -17.96 -15.10 8.45
C TYR A 188 -18.70 -14.14 7.52
N LEU A 189 -18.01 -13.21 6.84
CA LEU A 189 -18.67 -12.21 5.99
C LEU A 189 -18.84 -12.69 4.54
N CYS A 190 -17.82 -13.38 4.01
CA CYS A 190 -17.85 -13.84 2.62
C CYS A 190 -18.37 -15.27 2.47
N HIS A 191 -18.61 -15.98 3.60
CA HIS A 191 -19.08 -17.38 3.63
C HIS A 191 -18.17 -18.32 2.79
N ASP A 192 -16.86 -18.05 2.77
CA ASP A 192 -15.90 -18.89 2.08
C ASP A 192 -15.52 -20.08 2.98
N PRO A 193 -15.80 -21.34 2.58
CA PRO A 193 -15.47 -22.51 3.37
C PRO A 193 -13.96 -22.76 3.51
N HIS A 194 -13.14 -22.15 2.64
CA HIS A 194 -11.71 -22.36 2.60
C HIS A 194 -10.91 -21.05 2.61
N PRO A 195 -11.02 -20.21 3.65
CA PRO A 195 -10.44 -18.86 3.68
C PRO A 195 -8.90 -18.86 3.57
N TYR A 196 -8.24 -19.89 4.06
CA TYR A 196 -6.77 -20.02 3.97
C TYR A 196 -6.27 -20.22 2.53
N ARG A 197 -7.12 -20.65 1.60
CA ARG A 197 -6.77 -20.71 0.17
C ARG A 197 -6.40 -19.34 -0.37
N VAL A 198 -7.13 -18.31 0.04
CA VAL A 198 -6.84 -16.92 -0.35
C VAL A 198 -5.50 -16.47 0.25
N LEU A 199 -5.23 -16.81 1.51
CA LEU A 199 -3.96 -16.54 2.17
C LEU A 199 -2.79 -17.19 1.41
N PHE A 200 -2.88 -18.49 1.10
CA PHE A 200 -1.85 -19.19 0.34
C PHE A 200 -1.63 -18.58 -1.05
N ALA A 201 -2.70 -18.22 -1.76
CA ALA A 201 -2.61 -17.59 -3.06
C ALA A 201 -1.92 -16.20 -3.01
N SER A 202 -2.00 -15.49 -1.89
CA SER A 202 -1.41 -14.16 -1.70
C SER A 202 0.00 -14.18 -1.11
N LEU A 203 0.50 -15.31 -0.60
CA LEU A 203 1.83 -15.40 0.03
C LEU A 203 2.95 -14.87 -0.86
N THR A 204 2.99 -15.26 -2.13
CA THR A 204 4.02 -14.78 -3.07
C THR A 204 3.99 -13.26 -3.20
N SER A 205 2.80 -12.67 -3.32
CA SER A 205 2.65 -11.21 -3.39
C SER A 205 3.06 -10.52 -2.09
N MET A 206 2.78 -11.14 -0.94
CA MET A 206 3.18 -10.63 0.38
C MET A 206 4.71 -10.61 0.51
N PHE A 207 5.39 -11.69 0.13
CA PHE A 207 6.86 -11.76 0.15
C PHE A 207 7.48 -10.74 -0.80
N VAL A 208 6.95 -10.60 -2.01
CA VAL A 208 7.45 -9.60 -2.96
C VAL A 208 7.22 -8.18 -2.45
N ALA A 209 6.09 -7.88 -1.82
CA ALA A 209 5.84 -6.59 -1.20
C ALA A 209 6.81 -6.30 -0.05
N PHE A 210 7.05 -7.30 0.80
CA PHE A 210 7.94 -7.19 1.96
C PHE A 210 9.39 -6.96 1.53
N LEU A 211 9.90 -7.76 0.61
CA LEU A 211 11.30 -7.67 0.17
C LEU A 211 11.55 -6.47 -0.76
N GLY A 212 10.61 -6.20 -1.67
CA GLY A 212 10.76 -5.11 -2.64
C GLY A 212 10.46 -3.73 -2.08
N GLY A 213 9.75 -3.65 -0.96
CA GLY A 213 9.31 -2.38 -0.36
C GLY A 213 8.40 -1.53 -1.25
N ASP A 214 8.01 -2.04 -2.42
CA ASP A 214 7.18 -1.36 -3.41
C ASP A 214 5.92 -2.17 -3.73
N ILE A 215 4.78 -1.58 -3.41
CA ILE A 215 3.47 -2.21 -3.61
C ILE A 215 3.10 -2.32 -5.09
N ASN A 216 3.68 -1.47 -5.95
CA ASN A 216 3.41 -1.48 -7.39
C ASN A 216 3.96 -2.72 -8.07
N LEU A 217 5.06 -3.29 -7.53
CA LEU A 217 5.64 -4.54 -8.02
C LEU A 217 4.70 -5.74 -7.83
N THR A 218 3.84 -5.69 -6.83
CA THR A 218 2.90 -6.79 -6.53
C THR A 218 1.66 -6.79 -7.41
N LEU A 219 1.34 -5.67 -8.09
CA LEU A 219 0.12 -5.54 -8.89
C LEU A 219 -0.01 -6.60 -10.00
N PRO A 220 1.01 -6.86 -10.84
CA PRO A 220 0.95 -7.94 -11.84
C PRO A 220 0.76 -9.32 -11.23
N LEU A 221 1.46 -9.58 -10.10
CA LEU A 221 1.33 -10.82 -9.34
C LEU A 221 -0.09 -11.02 -8.80
N ASN A 222 -0.67 -9.98 -8.20
CA ASN A 222 -2.03 -10.02 -7.69
C ASN A 222 -3.05 -10.28 -8.79
N ILE A 223 -2.90 -9.66 -9.97
CA ILE A 223 -3.76 -9.90 -11.13
C ILE A 223 -3.62 -11.35 -11.60
N ARG A 224 -2.40 -11.89 -11.65
CA ARG A 224 -2.12 -13.28 -12.03
C ARG A 224 -2.74 -14.26 -11.04
N HIS A 225 -2.43 -14.16 -9.75
CA HIS A 225 -2.96 -15.05 -8.73
C HIS A 225 -4.48 -14.95 -8.57
N GLY A 226 -5.05 -13.75 -8.69
CA GLY A 226 -6.48 -13.54 -8.70
C GLY A 226 -7.17 -14.32 -9.81
N LYS A 227 -6.58 -14.35 -11.01
CA LYS A 227 -7.11 -15.10 -12.15
C LYS A 227 -6.86 -16.59 -12.03
N GLU A 228 -5.62 -17.01 -11.76
CA GLU A 228 -5.17 -18.42 -11.85
C GLU A 228 -5.52 -19.22 -10.59
N SER A 229 -5.35 -18.64 -9.40
CA SER A 229 -5.55 -19.33 -8.13
C SER A 229 -6.95 -19.16 -7.56
N LEU A 230 -7.54 -17.96 -7.72
CA LEU A 230 -8.83 -17.63 -7.13
C LEU A 230 -9.99 -17.59 -8.14
N GLY A 231 -9.73 -17.70 -9.44
CA GLY A 231 -10.75 -17.68 -10.48
C GLY A 231 -11.52 -16.36 -10.62
N ILE A 232 -10.95 -15.24 -10.15
CA ILE A 232 -11.59 -13.93 -10.19
C ILE A 232 -11.70 -13.44 -11.64
N ARG A 233 -12.89 -12.98 -12.02
CA ARG A 233 -13.13 -12.49 -13.37
C ARG A 233 -12.25 -11.27 -13.67
N ARG A 234 -11.55 -11.27 -14.82
CA ARG A 234 -10.62 -10.22 -15.23
C ARG A 234 -11.21 -8.81 -15.20
N ARG A 235 -12.52 -8.65 -15.48
CA ARG A 235 -13.21 -7.35 -15.39
C ARG A 235 -13.26 -6.79 -13.96
N ILE A 236 -13.26 -7.65 -12.95
CA ILE A 236 -13.27 -7.24 -11.55
C ILE A 236 -11.83 -6.98 -11.10
N SER A 237 -10.92 -7.95 -11.29
CA SER A 237 -9.54 -7.82 -10.85
C SER A 237 -8.80 -6.63 -11.51
N GLY A 238 -9.04 -6.40 -12.83
CA GLY A 238 -8.44 -5.26 -13.55
C GLY A 238 -8.90 -3.88 -13.07
N TYR A 239 -10.02 -3.80 -12.36
CA TYR A 239 -10.53 -2.57 -11.75
C TYR A 239 -10.15 -2.45 -10.28
N THR A 240 -10.38 -3.51 -9.50
CA THR A 240 -10.25 -3.46 -8.04
C THR A 240 -8.80 -3.50 -7.57
N TYR A 241 -7.92 -4.32 -8.17
CA TYR A 241 -6.53 -4.42 -7.73
C TYR A 241 -5.73 -3.12 -7.88
N PRO A 242 -5.83 -2.37 -8.98
CA PRO A 242 -5.25 -1.03 -9.04
C PRO A 242 -5.75 -0.10 -7.94
N LEU A 243 -7.05 -0.09 -7.64
CA LEU A 243 -7.61 0.72 -6.56
C LEU A 243 -7.08 0.30 -5.17
N TYR A 244 -6.95 -1.01 -4.92
CA TYR A 244 -6.32 -1.49 -3.68
C TYR A 244 -4.84 -1.11 -3.61
N SER A 245 -4.10 -1.21 -4.70
CA SER A 245 -2.69 -0.82 -4.76
C SER A 245 -2.50 0.67 -4.47
N ILE A 246 -3.43 1.52 -4.92
CA ILE A 246 -3.39 2.97 -4.72
C ILE A 246 -3.84 3.36 -3.31
N PHE A 247 -4.99 2.88 -2.85
CA PHE A 247 -5.68 3.42 -1.67
C PHE A 247 -5.63 2.52 -0.42
N ALA A 248 -5.38 1.21 -0.54
CA ALA A 248 -5.38 0.31 0.62
C ALA A 248 -4.04 0.36 1.37
N ARG A 249 -3.75 1.47 2.01
CA ARG A 249 -2.51 1.76 2.77
C ARG A 249 -2.66 1.58 4.28
N GLY A 250 -3.63 0.81 4.72
CA GLY A 250 -3.87 0.56 6.15
C GLY A 250 -2.68 -0.06 6.89
N GLY A 251 -1.85 -0.87 6.22
CA GLY A 251 -0.60 -1.36 6.79
C GLY A 251 0.38 -0.25 7.12
N SER A 252 0.51 0.78 6.26
CA SER A 252 1.32 1.96 6.57
C SER A 252 0.76 2.73 7.76
N ALA A 253 -0.57 2.86 7.88
CA ALA A 253 -1.19 3.51 9.04
C ALA A 253 -0.92 2.74 10.36
N LEU A 254 -1.00 1.41 10.34
CA LEU A 254 -0.64 0.56 11.48
C LEU A 254 0.80 0.81 11.93
N VAL A 255 1.75 0.72 11.01
CA VAL A 255 3.18 0.94 11.29
C VAL A 255 3.42 2.34 11.85
N VAL A 256 2.77 3.34 11.27
CA VAL A 256 2.91 4.75 11.69
C VAL A 256 2.38 4.98 13.10
N VAL A 257 1.21 4.47 13.44
CA VAL A 257 0.64 4.61 14.79
C VAL A 257 1.59 4.03 15.83
N ILE A 258 2.09 2.83 15.60
CA ILE A 258 3.02 2.16 16.52
C ILE A 258 4.32 2.94 16.64
N SER A 259 4.96 3.24 15.51
CA SER A 259 6.25 3.93 15.47
C SER A 259 6.17 5.33 16.07
N PHE A 260 5.11 6.08 15.76
CA PHE A 260 4.92 7.42 16.29
C PHE A 260 4.77 7.43 17.81
N ILE A 261 3.97 6.51 18.38
CA ILE A 261 3.79 6.40 19.82
C ILE A 261 5.09 5.97 20.52
N VAL A 262 5.87 5.06 19.93
CA VAL A 262 7.18 4.65 20.46
C VAL A 262 8.14 5.83 20.49
N VAL A 263 8.25 6.57 19.39
CA VAL A 263 9.08 7.76 19.30
C VAL A 263 8.63 8.79 20.32
N TRP A 264 7.35 9.10 20.38
CA TRP A 264 6.81 10.03 21.36
C TRP A 264 7.19 9.65 22.80
N ARG A 265 6.97 8.41 23.19
CA ARG A 265 7.34 7.92 24.55
C ARG A 265 8.84 8.00 24.83
N SER A 266 9.65 7.93 23.78
CA SER A 266 11.11 8.00 23.92
C SER A 266 11.60 9.44 24.13
N TYR A 267 10.97 10.41 23.48
CA TYR A 267 11.33 11.83 23.57
C TYR A 267 10.59 12.58 24.68
N SER A 268 9.37 12.22 25.00
CA SER A 268 8.54 12.90 25.98
C SER A 268 8.43 12.08 27.26
N SER A 269 8.71 12.73 28.40
CA SER A 269 8.41 12.18 29.72
C SER A 269 6.91 12.32 30.07
N LEU A 270 6.15 13.06 29.29
CA LEU A 270 4.72 13.30 29.49
C LEU A 270 3.88 12.07 29.16
N ALA A 271 2.87 11.82 29.97
CA ALA A 271 1.88 10.79 29.67
C ALA A 271 1.06 11.17 28.44
N ILE A 272 0.90 10.24 27.52
CA ILE A 272 0.05 10.44 26.34
C ILE A 272 -1.40 10.57 26.79
N THR A 273 -2.05 11.69 26.44
CA THR A 273 -3.46 11.89 26.76
C THR A 273 -4.37 11.18 25.75
N VAL A 274 -5.62 10.95 26.13
CA VAL A 274 -6.62 10.34 25.22
C VAL A 274 -6.83 11.22 23.96
N LYS A 275 -6.69 12.54 24.11
CA LYS A 275 -6.78 13.48 22.97
C LYS A 275 -5.65 13.27 21.97
N ASP A 276 -4.43 13.06 22.46
CA ASP A 276 -3.26 12.81 21.60
C ASP A 276 -3.42 11.48 20.84
N VAL A 277 -3.89 10.45 21.53
CA VAL A 277 -4.18 9.15 20.91
C VAL A 277 -5.24 9.28 19.81
N ALA A 278 -6.33 10.00 20.07
CA ALA A 278 -7.37 10.22 19.07
C ALA A 278 -6.85 11.04 17.87
N TRP A 279 -6.00 12.02 18.11
CA TRP A 279 -5.38 12.82 17.05
C TRP A 279 -4.43 11.97 16.20
N ILE A 280 -3.55 11.16 16.83
CA ILE A 280 -2.63 10.25 16.12
C ILE A 280 -3.43 9.28 15.25
N PHE A 281 -4.48 8.68 15.81
CA PHE A 281 -5.35 7.76 15.10
C PHE A 281 -5.99 8.41 13.87
N ALA A 282 -6.66 9.56 14.06
CA ALA A 282 -7.35 10.27 12.99
C ALA A 282 -6.38 10.73 11.88
N SER A 283 -5.22 11.24 12.28
CA SER A 283 -4.19 11.71 11.35
C SER A 283 -3.57 10.54 10.57
N ALA A 284 -3.16 9.46 11.23
CA ALA A 284 -2.58 8.30 10.56
C ALA A 284 -3.59 7.64 9.61
N PHE A 285 -4.85 7.49 10.02
CA PHE A 285 -5.91 6.96 9.19
C PHE A 285 -6.19 7.86 7.99
N GLY A 286 -6.44 9.16 8.22
CA GLY A 286 -6.79 10.11 7.15
C GLY A 286 -5.66 10.30 6.13
N LEU A 287 -4.44 10.51 6.61
CA LEU A 287 -3.27 10.71 5.76
C LEU A 287 -2.86 9.43 5.00
N SER A 288 -3.23 8.22 5.48
CA SER A 288 -2.92 6.97 4.78
C SER A 288 -3.50 6.94 3.36
N PHE A 289 -4.65 7.59 3.12
CA PHE A 289 -5.26 7.70 1.79
C PHE A 289 -4.52 8.68 0.87
N LEU A 290 -3.86 9.70 1.42
CA LEU A 290 -3.04 10.64 0.63
C LEU A 290 -1.77 9.99 0.09
N LEU A 291 -1.32 8.89 0.69
CA LEU A 291 -0.14 8.15 0.24
C LEU A 291 -0.38 7.31 -1.02
N GLY A 292 -1.58 7.32 -1.55
CA GLY A 292 -1.99 6.51 -2.70
C GLY A 292 -1.13 6.64 -3.95
N GLY A 293 -0.26 7.65 -4.01
CA GLY A 293 0.68 7.86 -5.09
C GLY A 293 2.10 7.36 -4.83
N LEU A 294 2.48 7.09 -3.57
CA LEU A 294 3.87 6.75 -3.25
C LEU A 294 4.12 5.25 -3.40
N PRO A 295 5.04 4.81 -4.26
CA PRO A 295 5.33 3.39 -4.48
C PRO A 295 5.99 2.75 -3.25
N SER A 296 6.91 3.47 -2.62
CA SER A 296 7.69 3.00 -1.45
C SER A 296 7.78 4.08 -0.38
N GLY A 297 8.15 3.72 0.84
CA GLY A 297 8.43 4.67 1.92
C GLY A 297 7.21 5.40 2.49
N GLY A 298 5.98 4.98 2.16
CA GLY A 298 4.76 5.65 2.60
C GLY A 298 4.64 5.80 4.11
N ALA A 299 5.02 4.80 4.89
CA ALA A 299 5.03 4.89 6.34
C ALA A 299 6.00 5.96 6.87
N PHE A 300 7.18 6.08 6.25
CA PHE A 300 8.16 7.11 6.62
C PHE A 300 7.64 8.52 6.34
N VAL A 301 7.04 8.74 5.17
CA VAL A 301 6.45 10.04 4.81
C VAL A 301 5.31 10.42 5.78
N LEU A 302 4.45 9.46 6.13
CA LEU A 302 3.41 9.69 7.15
C LEU A 302 3.99 10.06 8.51
N LEU A 303 5.02 9.35 8.96
CA LEU A 303 5.70 9.67 10.21
C LEU A 303 6.28 11.07 10.20
N ALA A 304 6.91 11.47 9.09
CA ALA A 304 7.46 12.81 8.93
C ALA A 304 6.36 13.89 8.98
N ILE A 305 5.24 13.68 8.28
CA ILE A 305 4.10 14.59 8.30
C ILE A 305 3.51 14.72 9.71
N LEU A 306 3.31 13.61 10.41
CA LEU A 306 2.82 13.59 11.78
C LEU A 306 3.77 14.35 12.73
N GLY A 307 5.09 14.10 12.58
CA GLY A 307 6.11 14.76 13.37
C GLY A 307 6.13 16.29 13.20
N THR A 308 6.10 16.74 11.96
CA THR A 308 6.07 18.19 11.65
C THR A 308 4.76 18.84 12.09
N SER A 309 3.65 18.14 12.01
CA SER A 309 2.33 18.65 12.39
C SER A 309 2.11 18.75 13.89
N TYR A 310 2.77 17.86 14.67
CA TYR A 310 2.53 17.76 16.11
C TYR A 310 3.32 18.81 16.93
N SER A 311 4.60 19.03 16.60
CA SER A 311 5.44 20.00 17.33
C SER A 311 6.73 20.31 16.58
N LYS A 312 7.12 21.58 16.54
CA LYS A 312 8.36 22.07 15.91
C LYS A 312 9.68 21.53 16.53
N GLY A 313 9.62 20.66 17.53
CA GLY A 313 10.81 20.06 18.17
C GLY A 313 11.01 18.59 17.84
N PHE A 314 10.02 17.92 17.23
CA PHE A 314 10.05 16.48 16.97
C PHE A 314 10.59 16.10 15.58
N GLU A 315 10.88 17.07 14.72
CA GLU A 315 11.35 16.85 13.35
C GLU A 315 12.63 15.99 13.29
N GLN A 316 13.55 16.21 14.22
CA GLN A 316 14.82 15.48 14.29
C GLN A 316 14.64 14.03 14.76
N SER A 317 13.59 13.75 15.51
CA SER A 317 13.32 12.42 16.09
C SER A 317 12.90 11.38 15.06
N PHE A 318 12.30 11.82 13.95
CA PHE A 318 11.81 10.94 12.90
C PHE A 318 12.90 10.49 11.92
N LEU A 319 14.02 11.21 11.88
CA LEU A 319 15.20 10.81 11.12
C LEU A 319 15.88 9.55 11.68
N LEU A 320 15.63 9.22 12.94
CA LEU A 320 16.15 8.01 13.59
C LEU A 320 15.44 6.72 13.13
N LEU A 321 14.30 6.84 12.47
CA LEU A 321 13.55 5.70 11.92
C LEU A 321 13.85 5.46 10.43
N LYS A 322 14.74 6.24 9.85
CA LYS A 322 15.26 6.05 8.51
C LYS A 322 16.42 5.06 8.51
#